data_f6081cfeef4d4255d5fec691ac731d83
#
_entry.id   f6081cfeef4d4255d5fec691ac731d83
#
_cell.length_a   1.000
_cell.length_b   1.000
_cell.length_c   1.000
_cell.angle_alpha   90.00
_cell.angle_beta   90.00
_cell.angle_gamma   90.00
#
_symmetry.space_group_name_H-M   'P 1'
#
loop_
_entity.id
_entity.type
_entity.pdbx_description
1 polymer ?
#
loop_
_entity_poly.entity_id
_entity_poly.type
_entity_poly.pdbx_seq_one_letter_code
_entity_poly.pdbx_strand_id
1 'polypeptide(L)'
;MNNDVVLIIDFGSQVTQLIARRLRELKVYCEIYPYNKVNVELTNKLDPKAIILSGGPASVLDSNAPRPPENIFNMGIPILGICYGQQIMMKMLGGEVVSGSGTSEFGKSHVKLKNKKIRLLDGLFNKNETEQVWMSHGDHVSCI
;
A
#
# COMPACT_ATOMS: atom_id res chain seq x y z
N MET A 1 27.26 7.59 4.76
CA MET A 1 26.60 6.67 3.81
C MET A 1 25.15 7.09 3.69
N ASN A 2 24.71 7.52 2.51
CA ASN A 2 23.30 7.80 2.28
C ASN A 2 22.61 6.43 2.16
N ASN A 3 22.03 5.96 3.25
CA ASN A 3 21.23 4.74 3.17
C ASN A 3 19.90 5.12 2.55
N ASP A 4 19.62 4.60 1.37
CA ASP A 4 18.28 4.71 0.77
C ASP A 4 17.25 4.19 1.76
N VAL A 5 16.26 5.01 2.10
CA VAL A 5 15.23 4.70 3.10
C VAL A 5 13.91 4.39 2.40
N VAL A 6 13.26 3.31 2.80
CA VAL A 6 11.85 3.06 2.50
C VAL A 6 11.03 3.48 3.71
N LEU A 7 10.14 4.45 3.53
CA LEU A 7 9.18 4.87 4.56
C LEU A 7 7.95 3.98 4.50
N ILE A 8 7.62 3.33 5.63
CA ILE A 8 6.39 2.57 5.77
C ILE A 8 5.43 3.39 6.64
N ILE A 9 4.29 3.77 6.08
CA ILE A 9 3.23 4.46 6.81
C ILE A 9 2.25 3.42 7.34
N ASP A 10 2.14 3.36 8.67
CA ASP A 10 1.33 2.37 9.38
C ASP A 10 -0.09 2.91 9.66
N PHE A 11 -1.09 2.16 9.21
CA PHE A 11 -2.51 2.43 9.48
C PHE A 11 -3.10 1.46 10.53
N GLY A 12 -2.25 0.80 11.32
CA GLY A 12 -2.67 -0.10 12.40
C GLY A 12 -2.77 -1.57 12.01
N SER A 13 -2.12 -1.97 10.93
CA SER A 13 -2.10 -3.38 10.51
C SER A 13 -1.10 -4.21 11.31
N GLN A 14 -1.50 -5.42 11.64
CA GLN A 14 -0.60 -6.43 12.22
C GLN A 14 0.50 -6.86 11.24
N VAL A 15 0.29 -6.70 9.92
CA VAL A 15 1.25 -7.09 8.90
C VAL A 15 2.29 -6.02 8.60
N THR A 16 2.20 -4.81 9.16
CA THR A 16 3.18 -3.74 8.93
C THR A 16 4.60 -4.17 9.30
N GLN A 17 4.75 -4.84 10.45
CA GLN A 17 6.04 -5.38 10.88
C GLN A 17 6.56 -6.49 9.96
N LEU A 18 5.66 -7.28 9.38
CA LEU A 18 6.03 -8.30 8.41
C LEU A 18 6.57 -7.68 7.11
N ILE A 19 5.96 -6.60 6.63
CA ILE A 19 6.45 -5.83 5.47
C ILE A 19 7.87 -5.33 5.74
N ALA A 20 8.08 -4.70 6.90
CA ALA A 20 9.40 -4.21 7.29
C ALA A 20 10.44 -5.33 7.38
N ARG A 21 10.05 -6.48 7.95
CA ARG A 21 10.91 -7.66 8.02
C ARG A 21 11.32 -8.14 6.64
N ARG A 22 10.39 -8.22 5.68
CA ARG A 22 10.70 -8.64 4.30
C ARG A 22 11.67 -7.67 3.61
N LEU A 23 11.52 -6.37 3.80
CA LEU A 23 12.47 -5.39 3.28
C LEU A 23 13.87 -5.60 3.86
N ARG A 24 13.97 -5.79 5.19
CA ARG A 24 15.25 -6.03 5.87
C ARG A 24 15.93 -7.33 5.45
N GLU A 25 15.16 -8.39 5.22
CA GLU A 25 15.67 -9.65 4.65
C GLU A 25 16.30 -9.43 3.27
N LEU A 26 15.77 -8.48 2.49
CA LEU A 26 16.33 -8.04 1.21
C LEU A 26 17.44 -6.99 1.36
N LYS A 27 17.90 -6.70 2.59
CA LYS A 27 18.91 -5.67 2.92
C LYS A 27 18.49 -4.24 2.54
N VAL A 28 17.17 -3.99 2.50
CA VAL A 28 16.61 -2.66 2.28
C VAL A 28 16.32 -2.04 3.64
N TYR A 29 16.91 -0.86 3.90
CA TYR A 29 16.63 -0.11 5.11
C TYR A 29 15.24 0.50 5.07
N CYS A 30 14.48 0.38 6.15
CA CYS A 30 13.13 0.93 6.24
C CYS A 30 12.82 1.45 7.65
N GLU A 31 12.00 2.49 7.69
CA GLU A 31 11.46 3.04 8.92
C GLU A 31 9.95 3.01 8.89
N ILE A 32 9.32 2.71 10.05
CA ILE A 32 7.87 2.65 10.22
C ILE A 32 7.44 3.86 11.04
N TYR A 33 6.46 4.60 10.52
CA TYR A 33 5.80 5.66 11.26
C TYR A 33 4.28 5.52 11.19
N PRO A 34 3.57 5.72 12.32
CA PRO A 34 2.11 5.81 12.30
C PRO A 34 1.67 6.97 11.39
N TYR A 35 0.56 6.80 10.68
CA TYR A 35 0.06 7.80 9.72
C TYR A 35 -0.06 9.21 10.32
N ASN A 36 -0.46 9.31 11.60
CA ASN A 36 -0.65 10.58 12.31
C ASN A 36 0.65 11.23 12.81
N LYS A 37 1.79 10.58 12.64
CA LYS A 37 3.13 11.13 12.93
C LYS A 37 3.89 11.52 11.66
N VAL A 38 3.39 11.12 10.50
CA VAL A 38 4.00 11.49 9.22
C VAL A 38 3.55 12.90 8.85
N ASN A 39 4.49 13.78 8.56
CA ASN A 39 4.27 15.15 8.11
C ASN A 39 5.36 15.57 7.12
N VAL A 40 5.25 16.77 6.58
CA VAL A 40 6.19 17.32 5.59
C VAL A 40 7.62 17.39 6.14
N GLU A 41 7.78 17.79 7.39
CA GLU A 41 9.10 17.92 8.03
C GLU A 41 9.79 16.56 8.15
N LEU A 42 9.07 15.54 8.62
CA LEU A 42 9.57 14.18 8.73
C LEU A 42 9.95 13.61 7.35
N THR A 43 9.09 13.77 6.37
CA THR A 43 9.35 13.25 5.02
C THR A 43 10.55 13.93 4.36
N ASN A 44 10.70 15.23 4.53
CA ASN A 44 11.88 15.96 4.03
C ASN A 44 13.17 15.54 4.74
N LYS A 45 13.10 15.29 6.05
CA LYS A 45 14.25 14.84 6.85
C LYS A 45 14.69 13.43 6.47
N LEU A 46 13.74 12.54 6.24
CA LEU A 46 14.03 11.14 5.87
C LEU A 46 14.49 10.99 4.42
N ASP A 47 14.08 11.89 3.53
CA ASP A 47 14.31 11.80 2.08
C ASP A 47 14.10 10.37 1.54
N PRO A 48 12.90 9.78 1.73
CA PRO A 48 12.69 8.39 1.38
C PRO A 48 12.74 8.17 -0.13
N LYS A 49 13.29 7.04 -0.55
CA LYS A 49 13.36 6.66 -1.98
C LYS A 49 12.14 5.87 -2.45
N ALA A 50 11.35 5.37 -1.52
CA ALA A 50 10.03 4.79 -1.77
C ALA A 50 9.16 4.90 -0.51
N ILE A 51 7.84 4.88 -0.69
CA ILE A 51 6.86 4.90 0.39
C ILE A 51 5.96 3.68 0.26
N ILE A 52 5.71 2.99 1.37
CA ILE A 52 4.71 1.92 1.44
C ILE A 52 3.59 2.37 2.37
N LEU A 53 2.38 2.38 1.84
CA LEU A 53 1.16 2.56 2.64
C LEU A 53 0.67 1.18 3.06
N SER A 54 0.76 0.87 4.35
CA SER A 54 0.40 -0.45 4.87
C SER A 54 -1.11 -0.66 4.92
N GLY A 55 -1.53 -1.83 5.34
CA GLY A 55 -2.92 -2.11 5.66
C GLY A 55 -3.37 -1.47 6.98
N GLY A 56 -4.66 -1.63 7.28
CA GLY A 56 -5.27 -1.18 8.53
C GLY A 56 -6.67 -1.76 8.69
N PRO A 57 -7.22 -1.74 9.92
CA PRO A 57 -8.54 -2.29 10.21
C PRO A 57 -9.71 -1.37 9.85
N ALA A 58 -9.44 -0.09 9.59
CA ALA A 58 -10.48 0.91 9.28
C ALA A 58 -11.02 0.75 7.86
N SER A 59 -12.22 1.26 7.61
CA SER A 59 -12.74 1.48 6.26
C SER A 59 -12.39 2.89 5.78
N VAL A 60 -12.00 3.01 4.52
CA VAL A 60 -11.79 4.32 3.88
C VAL A 60 -13.09 5.10 3.69
N LEU A 61 -14.23 4.44 3.87
CA LEU A 61 -15.56 5.04 3.78
C LEU A 61 -15.96 5.75 5.07
N ASP A 62 -15.28 5.47 6.17
CA ASP A 62 -15.53 6.13 7.44
C ASP A 62 -15.18 7.63 7.38
N SER A 63 -15.94 8.46 8.09
CA SER A 63 -15.72 9.90 8.14
C SER A 63 -14.35 10.27 8.72
N ASN A 64 -13.87 9.48 9.68
CA ASN A 64 -12.57 9.65 10.36
C ASN A 64 -11.52 8.66 9.86
N ALA A 65 -11.64 8.19 8.62
CA ALA A 65 -10.68 7.25 8.03
C ALA A 65 -9.24 7.79 8.14
N PRO A 66 -8.30 7.00 8.66
CA PRO A 66 -6.89 7.37 8.71
C PRO A 66 -6.35 7.74 7.33
N ARG A 67 -5.67 8.89 7.22
CA ARG A 67 -5.14 9.38 5.94
C ARG A 67 -3.66 9.72 6.07
N PRO A 68 -2.85 9.41 5.06
CA PRO A 68 -1.50 9.94 4.99
C PRO A 68 -1.55 11.43 4.61
N PRO A 69 -0.50 12.21 4.85
CA PRO A 69 -0.44 13.58 4.40
C PRO A 69 -0.44 13.66 2.85
N GLU A 70 -1.21 14.60 2.30
CA GLU A 70 -1.41 14.72 0.84
C GLU A 70 -0.10 15.02 0.07
N ASN A 71 0.84 15.71 0.71
CA ASN A 71 2.10 16.07 0.07
C ASN A 71 2.91 14.88 -0.43
N ILE A 72 2.76 13.68 0.16
CA ILE A 72 3.52 12.50 -0.27
C ILE A 72 3.26 12.15 -1.75
N PHE A 73 2.06 12.40 -2.25
CA PHE A 73 1.70 12.12 -3.64
C PHE A 73 2.33 13.10 -4.64
N ASN A 74 2.84 14.24 -4.16
CA ASN A 74 3.46 15.28 -4.99
C ASN A 74 4.99 15.28 -4.90
N MET A 75 5.59 14.36 -4.14
CA MET A 75 7.05 14.30 -3.95
C MET A 75 7.80 13.62 -5.11
N GLY A 76 7.09 13.05 -6.09
CA GLY A 76 7.72 12.30 -7.18
C GLY A 76 8.37 10.98 -6.73
N ILE A 77 8.01 10.48 -5.55
CA ILE A 77 8.53 9.25 -4.95
C ILE A 77 7.60 8.08 -5.28
N PRO A 78 8.10 6.90 -5.66
CA PRO A 78 7.28 5.71 -5.86
C PRO A 78 6.50 5.34 -4.59
N ILE A 79 5.20 5.09 -4.73
CA ILE A 79 4.32 4.72 -3.62
C ILE A 79 3.66 3.37 -3.92
N LEU A 80 3.73 2.45 -2.97
CA LEU A 80 3.04 1.16 -2.99
C LEU A 80 1.95 1.14 -1.93
N GLY A 81 0.69 1.01 -2.32
CA GLY A 81 -0.43 0.79 -1.41
C GLY A 81 -0.75 -0.69 -1.24
N ILE A 82 -0.94 -1.14 0.00
CA ILE A 82 -1.29 -2.52 0.36
C ILE A 82 -2.59 -2.52 1.18
N CYS A 83 -3.60 -3.26 0.75
CA CYS A 83 -4.92 -3.34 1.41
C CYS A 83 -5.52 -1.94 1.66
N TYR A 84 -5.73 -1.56 2.91
CA TYR A 84 -6.21 -0.22 3.28
C TYR A 84 -5.39 0.90 2.62
N GLY A 85 -4.05 0.77 2.61
CA GLY A 85 -3.16 1.75 1.98
C GLY A 85 -3.43 1.94 0.49
N GLN A 86 -3.77 0.88 -0.23
CA GLN A 86 -4.15 0.97 -1.64
C GLN A 86 -5.51 1.67 -1.81
N GLN A 87 -6.49 1.33 -0.98
CA GLN A 87 -7.82 1.93 -1.03
C GLN A 87 -7.79 3.42 -0.71
N ILE A 88 -7.10 3.83 0.37
CA ILE A 88 -7.00 5.25 0.75
C ILE A 88 -6.23 6.05 -0.31
N MET A 89 -5.19 5.50 -0.89
CA MET A 89 -4.44 6.11 -1.99
C MET A 89 -5.36 6.37 -3.19
N MET A 90 -6.13 5.37 -3.62
CA MET A 90 -7.07 5.53 -4.74
C MET A 90 -8.11 6.60 -4.45
N LYS A 91 -8.70 6.59 -3.25
CA LYS A 91 -9.68 7.60 -2.85
C LYS A 91 -9.11 9.02 -2.84
N MET A 92 -7.88 9.20 -2.35
CA MET A 92 -7.22 10.51 -2.30
C MET A 92 -6.80 11.01 -3.69
N LEU A 93 -6.56 10.12 -4.64
CA LEU A 93 -6.21 10.45 -6.02
C LEU A 93 -7.43 10.60 -6.94
N GLY A 94 -8.65 10.58 -6.39
CA GLY A 94 -9.90 10.79 -7.13
C GLY A 94 -10.57 9.52 -7.65
N GLY A 95 -10.05 8.36 -7.30
CA GLY A 95 -10.70 7.07 -7.57
C GLY A 95 -11.86 6.80 -6.60
N GLU A 96 -12.64 5.77 -6.90
CA GLU A 96 -13.80 5.37 -6.12
C GLU A 96 -13.56 4.05 -5.39
N VAL A 97 -13.91 4.03 -4.11
CA VAL A 97 -13.92 2.82 -3.27
C VAL A 97 -15.34 2.58 -2.80
N VAL A 98 -15.81 1.37 -2.96
CA VAL A 98 -17.16 0.96 -2.57
C VAL A 98 -17.11 -0.15 -1.52
N SER A 99 -18.15 -0.19 -0.68
CA SER A 99 -18.33 -1.28 0.27
C SER A 99 -18.64 -2.57 -0.48
N GLY A 100 -17.99 -3.65 -0.09
CA GLY A 100 -18.16 -4.96 -0.68
C GLY A 100 -19.45 -5.68 -0.28
N SER A 101 -20.58 -4.99 -0.20
CA SER A 101 -21.86 -5.63 0.09
C SER A 101 -22.19 -6.69 -0.96
N GLY A 102 -21.95 -7.94 -0.60
CA GLY A 102 -22.16 -9.11 -1.48
C GLY A 102 -20.96 -9.51 -2.34
N THR A 103 -19.83 -8.78 -2.29
CA THR A 103 -18.60 -9.07 -3.05
C THR A 103 -17.35 -9.19 -2.18
N SER A 104 -17.54 -9.34 -0.87
CA SER A 104 -16.41 -9.59 0.04
C SER A 104 -15.70 -10.89 -0.34
N GLU A 105 -14.40 -10.81 -0.52
CA GLU A 105 -13.58 -11.95 -0.90
C GLU A 105 -12.73 -12.40 0.28
N PHE A 106 -13.02 -13.60 0.78
CA PHE A 106 -12.24 -14.25 1.83
C PHE A 106 -11.86 -15.65 1.37
N GLY A 107 -10.57 -15.94 1.38
CA GLY A 107 -10.04 -17.23 1.02
C GLY A 107 -9.26 -17.25 -0.28
N LYS A 108 -9.23 -18.42 -0.91
CA LYS A 108 -8.45 -18.70 -2.12
C LYS A 108 -9.06 -18.01 -3.34
N SER A 109 -8.25 -17.24 -4.05
CA SER A 109 -8.64 -16.55 -5.27
C SER A 109 -7.51 -16.57 -6.30
N HIS A 110 -7.77 -16.06 -7.50
CA HIS A 110 -6.78 -15.93 -8.57
C HIS A 110 -6.71 -14.49 -9.05
N VAL A 111 -5.50 -13.97 -9.13
CA VAL A 111 -5.23 -12.65 -9.72
C VAL A 111 -4.62 -12.80 -11.10
N LYS A 112 -5.03 -11.93 -12.01
CA LYS A 112 -4.55 -11.87 -13.38
C LYS A 112 -3.83 -10.56 -13.64
N LEU A 113 -2.67 -10.64 -14.28
CA LEU A 113 -1.93 -9.47 -14.70
C LEU A 113 -2.66 -8.77 -15.86
N LYS A 114 -3.13 -7.53 -15.64
CA LYS A 114 -3.78 -6.73 -16.70
C LYS A 114 -2.78 -5.98 -17.58
N ASN A 115 -1.66 -5.55 -17.01
CA ASN A 115 -0.65 -4.77 -17.72
C ASN A 115 0.74 -5.38 -17.49
N LYS A 116 1.38 -5.83 -18.57
CA LYS A 116 2.70 -6.47 -18.56
C LYS A 116 3.88 -5.50 -18.36
N LYS A 117 3.64 -4.19 -18.44
CA LYS A 117 4.72 -3.18 -18.35
C LYS A 117 4.97 -2.65 -16.93
N ILE A 118 4.45 -3.32 -15.91
CA ILE A 118 4.60 -2.91 -14.51
C ILE A 118 5.85 -3.57 -13.94
N ARG A 119 6.96 -2.85 -13.86
CA ARG A 119 8.25 -3.34 -13.33
C ARG A 119 8.15 -3.98 -11.94
N LEU A 120 7.26 -3.47 -11.08
CA LEU A 120 7.05 -4.04 -9.75
C LEU A 120 6.59 -5.51 -9.78
N LEU A 121 5.92 -5.92 -10.85
CA LEU A 121 5.34 -7.25 -11.01
C LEU A 121 6.19 -8.17 -11.92
N ASP A 122 7.34 -7.69 -12.38
CA ASP A 122 8.23 -8.49 -13.22
C ASP A 122 8.69 -9.75 -12.47
N GLY A 123 8.46 -10.90 -13.08
CA GLY A 123 8.83 -12.20 -12.53
C GLY A 123 7.88 -12.78 -11.47
N LEU A 124 6.83 -12.04 -11.07
CA LEU A 124 5.84 -12.53 -10.11
C LEU A 124 4.78 -13.44 -10.75
N PHE A 125 4.49 -13.22 -12.03
CA PHE A 125 3.48 -14.00 -12.74
C PHE A 125 4.13 -15.03 -13.66
N ASN A 126 3.64 -16.27 -13.61
CA ASN A 126 4.05 -17.35 -14.50
C ASN A 126 3.51 -17.11 -15.93
N LYS A 127 3.90 -18.00 -16.85
CA LYS A 127 3.52 -17.93 -18.28
C LYS A 127 2.01 -17.75 -18.52
N ASN A 128 1.17 -18.19 -17.59
CA ASN A 128 -0.31 -18.07 -17.69
C ASN A 128 -0.86 -16.73 -17.21
N GLU A 129 0.00 -15.81 -16.75
CA GLU A 129 -0.40 -14.48 -16.26
C GLU A 129 -1.43 -14.50 -15.12
N THR A 130 -1.58 -15.63 -14.42
CA THR A 130 -2.54 -15.83 -13.33
C THR A 130 -1.83 -16.51 -12.18
N GLU A 131 -1.95 -15.92 -10.99
CA GLU A 131 -1.38 -16.46 -9.76
C GLU A 131 -2.46 -16.65 -8.70
N GLN A 132 -2.33 -17.72 -7.91
CA GLN A 132 -3.20 -18.00 -6.80
C GLN A 132 -2.80 -17.18 -5.59
N VAL A 133 -3.77 -16.52 -4.97
CA VAL A 133 -3.59 -15.71 -3.77
C VAL A 133 -4.67 -16.02 -2.74
N TRP A 134 -4.46 -15.53 -1.51
CA TRP A 134 -5.49 -15.47 -0.48
C TRP A 134 -6.01 -14.05 -0.37
N MET A 135 -7.32 -13.89 -0.50
CA MET A 135 -8.01 -12.62 -0.34
C MET A 135 -8.60 -12.50 1.06
N SER A 136 -8.59 -11.29 1.60
CA SER A 136 -9.22 -10.95 2.87
C SER A 136 -9.59 -9.47 2.86
N HIS A 137 -10.69 -9.13 2.22
CA HIS A 137 -11.18 -7.76 2.15
C HIS A 137 -12.70 -7.68 1.97
N GLY A 138 -13.29 -6.60 2.52
CA GLY A 138 -14.70 -6.24 2.31
C GLY A 138 -14.85 -5.12 1.28
N ASP A 139 -14.07 -4.05 1.42
CA ASP A 139 -14.10 -2.90 0.51
C ASP A 139 -13.19 -3.14 -0.70
N HIS A 140 -13.54 -2.58 -1.86
CA HIS A 140 -12.72 -2.66 -3.06
C HIS A 140 -12.77 -1.36 -3.89
N VAL A 141 -11.74 -1.16 -4.69
CA VAL A 141 -11.67 -0.06 -5.66
C VAL A 141 -12.53 -0.39 -6.86
N SER A 142 -13.54 0.42 -7.14
CA SER A 142 -14.46 0.23 -8.26
C SER A 142 -14.03 1.00 -9.52
N CYS A 143 -13.38 2.16 -9.33
CA CYS A 143 -12.91 3.01 -10.42
C CYS A 143 -11.59 3.69 -10.05
N ILE A 144 -10.74 3.89 -11.07
CA ILE A 144 -9.44 4.58 -10.98
C ILE A 144 -9.48 5.81 -11.88
#